data_cda22e9c27efb009858841242a459bac
#
_entry.id   cda22e9c27efb009858841242a459bac
#
_cell.length_a   1.000
_cell.length_b   1.000
_cell.length_c   1.000
_cell.angle_alpha   90.00
_cell.angle_beta   90.00
_cell.angle_gamma   90.00
#
_symmetry.space_group_name_H-M   'P 1'
#
loop_
_entity.id
_entity.type
_entity.pdbx_description
1 polymer ?
#
loop_
_entity_poly.entity_id
_entity_poly.type
_entity_poly.pdbx_seq_one_letter_code
_entity_poly.pdbx_strand_id
1 'polypeptide(L)'
;MLREIQPGDALLPPDIATMDIPAILLEVSLTSRIPAVFPASLWVGHGGLVSYGSDYHAQGVQAARLVAKILRGARPEDLPVEGADKIDLAVNLKTAALLGVTVPRKVLLRADILRR
;
A
#
# COMPACT_ATOMS: atom_id res chain seq x y z
N MET A 1 -4.86 9.85 -21.74
CA MET A 1 -4.32 9.83 -20.38
C MET A 1 -2.91 9.22 -20.32
N LEU A 2 -2.67 7.96 -20.71
CA LEU A 2 -1.31 7.37 -20.67
C LEU A 2 -0.29 7.96 -21.65
N ARG A 3 -0.71 8.75 -22.64
CA ARG A 3 0.18 9.38 -23.63
C ARG A 3 1.03 10.55 -23.09
N GLU A 4 0.70 11.03 -21.89
CA GLU A 4 1.39 12.15 -21.24
C GLU A 4 2.45 11.70 -20.23
N ILE A 5 2.57 10.38 -19.96
CA ILE A 5 3.53 9.85 -19.01
C ILE A 5 4.93 9.86 -19.63
N GLN A 6 5.88 10.46 -18.93
CA GLN A 6 7.27 10.59 -19.32
C GLN A 6 8.15 9.53 -18.67
N PRO A 7 9.32 9.20 -19.25
CA PRO A 7 10.31 8.38 -18.56
C PRO A 7 10.70 8.98 -17.20
N GLY A 8 10.57 8.21 -16.15
CA GLY A 8 10.82 8.63 -14.77
C GLY A 8 9.58 8.95 -13.96
N ASP A 9 8.40 9.03 -14.59
CA ASP A 9 7.13 9.15 -13.88
C ASP A 9 6.74 7.83 -13.20
N ALA A 10 5.91 7.94 -12.17
CA ALA A 10 5.30 6.80 -11.49
C ALA A 10 3.80 7.05 -11.28
N LEU A 11 3.02 5.96 -11.30
CA LEU A 11 1.60 6.02 -11.00
C LEU A 11 1.39 5.97 -9.49
N LEU A 12 0.60 6.89 -8.98
CA LEU A 12 0.12 6.89 -7.60
C LEU A 12 -1.41 6.91 -7.64
N PRO A 13 -2.09 5.81 -7.26
CA PRO A 13 -3.54 5.84 -7.15
C PRO A 13 -3.94 6.80 -6.03
N PRO A 14 -5.00 7.60 -6.23
CA PRO A 14 -5.59 8.34 -5.14
C PRO A 14 -6.08 7.35 -4.07
N ASP A 15 -6.09 7.79 -2.81
CA ASP A 15 -6.64 7.02 -1.69
C ASP A 15 -8.17 6.98 -1.83
N ILE A 16 -8.65 6.12 -2.72
CA ILE A 16 -10.06 5.88 -2.95
C ILE A 16 -10.39 4.48 -2.45
N ALA A 17 -11.44 4.40 -1.66
CA ALA A 17 -11.95 3.22 -0.99
C ALA A 17 -12.43 2.08 -1.91
N THR A 18 -12.20 2.13 -3.23
CA THR A 18 -12.62 1.09 -4.16
C THR A 18 -11.46 0.17 -4.52
N MET A 19 -11.62 -1.10 -4.24
CA MET A 19 -10.63 -2.16 -4.50
C MET A 19 -10.29 -2.32 -5.99
N ASP A 20 -11.17 -1.88 -6.88
CA ASP A 20 -11.03 -2.09 -8.33
C ASP A 20 -9.97 -1.19 -8.98
N ILE A 21 -9.82 0.05 -8.52
CA ILE A 21 -8.86 1.00 -9.09
C ILE A 21 -7.41 0.53 -8.95
N PRO A 22 -6.94 0.05 -7.78
CA PRO A 22 -5.61 -0.52 -7.67
C PRO A 22 -5.38 -1.73 -8.57
N ALA A 23 -6.39 -2.59 -8.83
CA ALA A 23 -6.27 -3.73 -9.73
C ALA A 23 -6.03 -3.29 -11.18
N ILE A 24 -6.79 -2.32 -11.68
CA ILE A 24 -6.60 -1.72 -13.00
C ILE A 24 -5.21 -1.07 -13.11
N LEU A 25 -4.78 -0.35 -12.06
CA LEU A 25 -3.45 0.26 -12.03
C LEU A 25 -2.33 -0.76 -12.01
N LEU A 26 -2.52 -1.90 -11.34
CA LEU A 26 -1.57 -2.99 -11.35
C LEU A 26 -1.39 -3.55 -12.76
N GLU A 27 -2.50 -3.83 -13.46
CA GLU A 27 -2.48 -4.30 -14.85
C GLU A 27 -1.79 -3.27 -15.77
N VAL A 28 -2.18 -2.01 -15.70
CA VAL A 28 -1.58 -0.92 -16.48
C VAL A 28 -0.09 -0.76 -16.17
N SER A 29 0.30 -0.79 -14.89
CA SER A 29 1.69 -0.71 -14.46
C SER A 29 2.55 -1.81 -15.10
N LEU A 30 2.07 -3.05 -15.05
CA LEU A 30 2.81 -4.20 -15.57
C LEU A 30 2.85 -4.23 -17.11
N THR A 31 1.71 -3.98 -17.77
CA THR A 31 1.60 -4.04 -19.23
C THR A 31 2.31 -2.87 -19.92
N SER A 32 2.22 -1.67 -19.36
CA SER A 32 2.85 -0.46 -19.90
C SER A 32 4.26 -0.22 -19.35
N ARG A 33 4.75 -1.08 -18.45
CA ARG A 33 6.05 -0.95 -17.76
C ARG A 33 6.22 0.40 -17.03
N ILE A 34 5.16 0.89 -16.42
CA ILE A 34 5.17 2.14 -15.67
C ILE A 34 5.20 1.80 -14.17
N PRO A 35 6.21 2.26 -13.41
CA PRO A 35 6.23 2.03 -11.96
C PRO A 35 4.98 2.57 -11.27
N ALA A 36 4.44 1.82 -10.30
CA ALA A 36 3.31 2.26 -9.50
C ALA A 36 3.57 2.04 -8.01
N VAL A 37 3.07 2.98 -7.19
CA VAL A 37 3.07 2.91 -5.72
C VAL A 37 1.66 2.60 -5.26
N PHE A 38 1.49 1.62 -4.40
CA PHE A 38 0.19 1.14 -3.95
C PHE A 38 -0.07 1.50 -2.47
N PRO A 39 -1.33 1.65 -2.06
CA PRO A 39 -1.68 2.06 -0.70
C PRO A 39 -1.59 0.94 0.35
N ALA A 40 -1.40 -0.32 -0.07
CA ALA A 40 -1.34 -1.45 0.85
C ALA A 40 -0.41 -2.57 0.34
N SER A 41 0.22 -3.28 1.27
CA SER A 41 1.17 -4.39 1.00
C SER A 41 0.54 -5.58 0.27
N LEU A 42 -0.79 -5.74 0.36
CA LEU A 42 -1.57 -6.71 -0.41
C LEU A 42 -1.23 -6.63 -1.91
N TRP A 43 -1.18 -5.43 -2.48
CA TRP A 43 -0.92 -5.21 -3.90
C TRP A 43 0.48 -5.60 -4.33
N VAL A 44 1.45 -5.45 -3.43
CA VAL A 44 2.82 -5.97 -3.65
C VAL A 44 2.83 -7.51 -3.68
N GLY A 45 1.95 -8.14 -2.89
CA GLY A 45 1.70 -9.58 -2.95
C GLY A 45 1.16 -10.05 -4.31
N HIS A 46 0.34 -9.23 -4.97
CA HIS A 46 -0.25 -9.50 -6.30
C HIS A 46 0.66 -9.04 -7.46
N GLY A 47 1.85 -8.56 -7.21
CA GLY A 47 2.81 -8.17 -8.26
C GLY A 47 3.04 -6.65 -8.37
N GLY A 48 2.48 -5.84 -7.51
CA GLY A 48 2.79 -4.41 -7.42
C GLY A 48 4.25 -4.16 -7.07
N LEU A 49 4.84 -3.06 -7.56
CA LEU A 49 6.24 -2.73 -7.34
C LEU A 49 6.54 -2.40 -5.88
N VAL A 50 5.80 -1.44 -5.35
CA VAL A 50 6.01 -0.91 -4.00
C VAL A 50 4.69 -0.48 -3.40
N SER A 51 4.56 -0.59 -2.08
CA SER A 51 3.47 0.01 -1.32
C SER A 51 4.00 0.71 -0.08
N TYR A 52 3.32 1.78 0.29
CA TYR A 52 3.51 2.45 1.57
C TYR A 52 2.13 2.81 2.11
N GLY A 53 1.74 2.17 3.20
CA GLY A 53 0.41 2.37 3.76
C GLY A 53 0.13 1.48 4.96
N SER A 54 -1.08 1.62 5.51
CA SER A 54 -1.48 0.94 6.73
C SER A 54 -1.53 -0.58 6.58
N ASP A 55 -1.09 -1.28 7.61
CA ASP A 55 -1.32 -2.70 7.77
C ASP A 55 -2.79 -2.92 8.15
N TYR A 56 -3.60 -3.41 7.21
CA TYR A 56 -5.04 -3.62 7.40
C TYR A 56 -5.37 -4.64 8.49
N HIS A 57 -4.50 -5.64 8.71
CA HIS A 57 -4.67 -6.57 9.81
C HIS A 57 -4.47 -5.87 11.16
N ALA A 58 -3.42 -5.09 11.30
CA ALA A 58 -3.17 -4.29 12.50
C ALA A 58 -4.30 -3.28 12.76
N GLN A 59 -4.83 -2.63 11.71
CA GLN A 59 -6.00 -1.77 11.82
C GLN A 59 -7.25 -2.52 12.32
N GLY A 60 -7.49 -3.74 11.82
CA GLY A 60 -8.57 -4.59 12.30
C GLY A 60 -8.46 -4.90 13.79
N VAL A 61 -7.25 -5.25 14.26
CA VAL A 61 -6.97 -5.48 15.68
C VAL A 61 -7.19 -4.21 16.51
N GLN A 62 -6.74 -3.06 15.99
CA GLN A 62 -6.92 -1.75 16.64
C GLN A 62 -8.42 -1.42 16.76
N ALA A 63 -9.19 -1.58 15.67
CA ALA A 63 -10.63 -1.35 15.67
C ALA A 63 -11.35 -2.28 16.66
N ALA A 64 -10.96 -3.55 16.74
CA ALA A 64 -11.55 -4.51 17.69
C ALA A 64 -11.36 -4.07 19.15
N ARG A 65 -10.23 -3.41 19.50
CA ARG A 65 -10.03 -2.84 20.84
C ARG A 65 -11.04 -1.75 21.16
N LEU A 66 -11.36 -0.89 20.20
CA LEU A 66 -12.35 0.18 20.37
C LEU A 66 -13.76 -0.40 20.50
N VAL A 67 -14.11 -1.37 19.65
CA VAL A 67 -15.39 -2.10 19.75
C VAL A 67 -15.54 -2.76 21.11
N ALA A 68 -14.49 -3.43 21.62
CA ALA A 68 -14.53 -4.07 22.93
C ALA A 68 -14.78 -3.05 24.08
N LYS A 69 -14.25 -1.83 23.99
CA LYS A 69 -14.53 -0.77 24.96
C LYS A 69 -16.01 -0.36 24.92
N ILE A 70 -16.58 -0.19 23.72
CA ILE A 70 -18.00 0.16 23.54
C ILE A 70 -18.91 -0.93 24.12
N LEU A 71 -18.61 -2.20 23.81
CA LEU A 71 -19.38 -3.34 24.33
C LEU A 71 -19.32 -3.47 25.88
N ARG A 72 -18.29 -2.88 26.51
CA ARG A 72 -18.14 -2.80 27.97
C ARG A 72 -18.78 -1.54 28.58
N GLY A 73 -19.47 -0.73 27.77
CA GLY A 73 -20.21 0.45 28.22
C GLY A 73 -19.54 1.79 27.99
N ALA A 74 -18.38 1.85 27.31
CA ALA A 74 -17.80 3.13 26.91
C ALA A 74 -18.66 3.78 25.82
N ARG A 75 -18.86 5.10 25.91
CA ARG A 75 -19.58 5.84 24.88
C ARG A 75 -18.65 6.11 23.71
N PRO A 76 -19.10 5.97 22.44
CA PRO A 76 -18.26 6.23 21.27
C PRO A 76 -17.65 7.63 21.26
N GLU A 77 -18.38 8.63 21.73
CA GLU A 77 -17.96 10.02 21.80
C GLU A 77 -16.82 10.29 22.80
N ASP A 78 -16.63 9.41 23.77
CA ASP A 78 -15.55 9.49 24.77
C ASP A 78 -14.29 8.77 24.31
N LEU A 79 -14.35 8.05 23.17
CA LEU A 79 -13.19 7.34 22.63
C LEU A 79 -12.32 8.26 21.77
N PRO A 80 -10.98 8.17 21.90
CA PRO A 80 -10.09 8.96 21.06
C PRO A 80 -10.16 8.53 19.60
N VAL A 81 -9.97 9.48 18.67
CA VAL A 81 -9.67 9.19 17.28
C VAL A 81 -8.21 8.74 17.20
N GLU A 82 -7.99 7.51 16.77
CA GLU A 82 -6.66 6.91 16.66
C GLU A 82 -6.25 6.86 15.19
N GLY A 83 -4.98 7.22 14.89
CA GLY A 83 -4.36 6.92 13.59
C GLY A 83 -3.98 5.44 13.50
N ALA A 84 -3.57 4.99 12.33
CA ALA A 84 -3.07 3.61 12.17
C ALA A 84 -1.80 3.39 12.99
N ASP A 85 -1.79 2.34 13.83
CA ASP A 85 -0.65 1.98 14.69
C ASP A 85 0.56 1.50 13.87
N LYS A 86 0.31 0.94 12.67
CA LYS A 86 1.34 0.33 11.85
C LYS A 86 1.20 0.72 10.38
N ILE A 87 2.30 1.19 9.82
CA ILE A 87 2.46 1.50 8.39
C ILE A 87 3.60 0.63 7.86
N ASP A 88 3.35 -0.10 6.78
CA ASP A 88 4.34 -0.95 6.13
C ASP A 88 4.87 -0.33 4.84
N LEU A 89 6.18 -0.47 4.64
CA LEU A 89 6.83 -0.30 3.34
C LEU A 89 7.10 -1.69 2.76
N ALA A 90 6.42 -2.06 1.68
CA ALA A 90 6.65 -3.31 0.99
C ALA A 90 7.22 -3.08 -0.41
N VAL A 91 8.16 -3.93 -0.84
CA VAL A 91 8.84 -3.84 -2.14
C VAL A 91 8.88 -5.21 -2.80
N ASN A 92 8.61 -5.26 -4.11
CA ASN A 92 8.73 -6.46 -4.94
C ASN A 92 9.92 -6.33 -5.88
N LEU A 93 10.99 -7.07 -5.59
CA LEU A 93 12.22 -7.05 -6.39
C LEU A 93 12.06 -7.76 -7.75
N LYS A 94 11.16 -8.75 -7.86
CA LYS A 94 10.80 -9.35 -9.14
C LYS A 94 10.19 -8.33 -10.08
N THR A 95 9.21 -7.59 -9.58
CA THR A 95 8.54 -6.54 -10.36
C THR A 95 9.51 -5.40 -10.68
N ALA A 96 10.37 -5.02 -9.74
CA ALA A 96 11.43 -4.05 -10.01
C ALA A 96 12.30 -4.46 -11.20
N ALA A 97 12.74 -5.73 -11.24
CA ALA A 97 13.53 -6.26 -12.36
C ALA A 97 12.72 -6.27 -13.67
N LEU A 98 11.45 -6.67 -13.66
CA LEU A 98 10.56 -6.66 -14.84
C LEU A 98 10.36 -5.25 -15.42
N LEU A 99 10.27 -4.26 -14.56
CA LEU A 99 10.08 -2.86 -14.93
C LEU A 99 11.42 -2.16 -15.26
N GLY A 100 12.58 -2.80 -15.03
CA GLY A 100 13.89 -2.17 -15.19
C GLY A 100 14.20 -1.11 -14.13
N VAL A 101 13.54 -1.17 -12.96
CA VAL A 101 13.71 -0.20 -11.88
C VAL A 101 14.74 -0.71 -10.86
N THR A 102 15.75 0.11 -10.58
CA THR A 102 16.70 -0.15 -9.51
C THR A 102 16.20 0.44 -8.20
N VAL A 103 15.92 -0.40 -7.21
CA VAL A 103 15.48 0.05 -5.88
C VAL A 103 16.71 0.48 -5.06
N PRO A 104 16.77 1.74 -4.59
CA PRO A 104 17.91 2.21 -3.82
C PRO A 104 18.12 1.42 -2.53
N ARG A 105 19.39 1.17 -2.16
CA ARG A 105 19.75 0.40 -0.96
C ARG A 105 19.08 0.93 0.32
N LYS A 106 19.00 2.26 0.46
CA LYS A 106 18.35 2.89 1.63
C LYS A 106 16.84 2.58 1.73
N VAL A 107 16.16 2.34 0.60
CA VAL A 107 14.75 1.92 0.56
C VAL A 107 14.65 0.46 0.97
N LEU A 108 15.54 -0.40 0.45
CA LEU A 108 15.57 -1.82 0.80
C LEU A 108 15.84 -2.05 2.31
N LEU A 109 16.68 -1.22 2.92
CA LEU A 109 16.99 -1.30 4.35
C LEU A 109 15.83 -0.84 5.24
N ARG A 110 14.89 -0.06 4.70
CA ARG A 110 13.69 0.42 5.41
C ARG A 110 12.46 -0.42 5.14
N ALA A 111 12.52 -1.30 4.15
CA ALA A 111 11.37 -2.10 3.77
C ALA A 111 11.05 -3.14 4.86
N ASP A 112 9.79 -3.15 5.30
CA ASP A 112 9.26 -4.12 6.25
C ASP A 112 9.01 -5.47 5.56
N ILE A 113 8.64 -5.42 4.28
CA ILE A 113 8.32 -6.60 3.45
C ILE A 113 9.12 -6.53 2.15
N LEU A 114 9.94 -7.57 1.90
CA LEU A 114 10.64 -7.77 0.63
C LEU A 114 10.15 -9.05 -0.06
N ARG A 115 9.60 -8.90 -1.28
CA ARG A 115 9.28 -10.02 -2.17
C ARG A 115 10.43 -10.22 -3.18
N ARG A 116 10.90 -11.48 -3.26
CA ARG A 116 12.00 -11.88 -4.15
C ARG A 116 11.51 -12.89 -5.17
#